data_5b2b9b384c86f2f5f0153445eadfa2a7
#
_entry.id   5b2b9b384c86f2f5f0153445eadfa2a7
#
_cell.length_a   1.000
_cell.length_b   1.000
_cell.length_c   1.000
_cell.angle_alpha   90.00
_cell.angle_beta   90.00
_cell.angle_gamma   90.00
#
_symmetry.space_group_name_H-M   'P 1'
#
loop_
_entity.id
_entity.type
_entity.pdbx_description
1 polymer ?
#
loop_
_entity_poly.entity_id
_entity_poly.type
_entity_poly.pdbx_seq_one_letter_code
_entity_poly.pdbx_strand_id
1 'polypeptide(L)'
;MSLEQSQQSKVYDIIGVGIGPFNLGLAAMLDETEGKDALFFEKKTEFNWHKGMLIDGTTLQVPFFADLVSMANVKSKYTFLNYLQEHNRLYHFYFLENFHIPRTEYNHYCQWAASQLDTCRFGMAVEQIMPVENGDEPLYEVIVKSEESGETSAYYTRHLSVGIGTSPAVPSHLEKKLGAKVIHSSQYLDRKEELLRTNSITVIGSGQSAAEVFYDLAQHQDNDAYSLNWFTRSKGFFPMEYSKLGLEYFSPDYTSFFYQLPSSKKDELLQKQALLYKGISMDTIADIYDLLYEKSVGQNKPEIHLQAMTELVSLDNEGDTHLLSLRQNVTGEMFELESDVVILGTGYAPSFPHFLMKMQERIQWDSKNRYQITHDYRLQTKDMENNHIFIQNGELHTHGVGAPDLGLGAHRNAVIINKIFGEEIYPVYAKNVFQNFGTEPAWKPAAVR
;
A
#
# COMPACT_ATOMS: atom_id res chain seq x y z
N MET A 1 29.56 -41.28 -18.36
CA MET A 1 28.39 -41.58 -17.55
C MET A 1 27.39 -40.52 -17.91
N SER A 2 26.33 -40.90 -18.55
CA SER A 2 25.29 -40.12 -19.17
C SER A 2 24.48 -39.36 -18.11
N LEU A 3 24.40 -38.06 -18.25
CA LEU A 3 23.40 -37.18 -17.58
C LEU A 3 22.07 -37.37 -18.31
N GLU A 4 21.38 -38.46 -18.00
CA GLU A 4 19.99 -38.66 -18.38
C GLU A 4 19.12 -38.62 -17.11
N GLN A 5 18.20 -37.70 -17.14
CA GLN A 5 17.01 -37.44 -16.39
C GLN A 5 17.03 -36.04 -15.70
N SER A 6 17.08 -34.99 -16.50
CA SER A 6 16.45 -33.74 -16.09
C SER A 6 14.93 -33.97 -16.16
N GLN A 7 14.28 -34.16 -15.02
CA GLN A 7 12.86 -33.86 -14.91
C GLN A 7 12.68 -32.45 -15.47
N GLN A 8 11.94 -32.36 -16.57
CA GLN A 8 11.62 -31.06 -17.19
C GLN A 8 10.83 -30.26 -16.14
N SER A 9 11.49 -29.32 -15.50
CA SER A 9 10.88 -28.51 -14.44
C SER A 9 9.70 -27.75 -15.07
N LYS A 10 8.54 -27.76 -14.41
CA LYS A 10 7.33 -27.08 -14.88
C LYS A 10 7.63 -25.59 -15.08
N VAL A 11 7.26 -25.07 -16.27
CA VAL A 11 7.33 -23.63 -16.58
C VAL A 11 5.96 -23.02 -16.35
N TYR A 12 5.89 -22.02 -15.48
CA TYR A 12 4.67 -21.26 -15.23
C TYR A 12 4.53 -20.13 -16.26
N ASP A 13 3.29 -19.73 -16.58
CA ASP A 13 3.07 -18.56 -17.40
C ASP A 13 3.37 -17.28 -16.59
N ILE A 14 2.97 -17.24 -15.31
CA ILE A 14 3.29 -16.12 -14.43
C ILE A 14 3.59 -16.60 -13.00
N ILE A 15 4.61 -15.98 -12.39
CA ILE A 15 4.87 -16.08 -10.95
C ILE A 15 4.68 -14.71 -10.33
N GLY A 16 3.82 -14.64 -9.29
CA GLY A 16 3.63 -13.48 -8.44
C GLY A 16 4.56 -13.48 -7.22
N VAL A 17 5.14 -12.33 -6.90
CA VAL A 17 6.00 -12.13 -5.73
C VAL A 17 5.35 -11.15 -4.78
N GLY A 18 5.05 -11.61 -3.57
CA GLY A 18 4.22 -10.95 -2.57
C GLY A 18 2.72 -11.22 -2.82
N ILE A 19 2.00 -11.66 -1.79
CA ILE A 19 0.54 -11.88 -1.83
C ILE A 19 -0.13 -10.80 -1.00
N GLY A 20 -0.01 -9.54 -1.45
CA GLY A 20 -0.85 -8.44 -1.00
C GLY A 20 -2.16 -8.39 -1.80
N PRO A 21 -3.09 -7.45 -1.50
CA PRO A 21 -4.39 -7.38 -2.17
C PRO A 21 -4.30 -7.38 -3.70
N PHE A 22 -3.30 -6.72 -4.29
CA PHE A 22 -3.17 -6.63 -5.74
C PHE A 22 -2.81 -7.97 -6.39
N ASN A 23 -1.80 -8.68 -5.90
CA ASN A 23 -1.45 -10.01 -6.42
C ASN A 23 -2.47 -11.08 -6.01
N LEU A 24 -3.13 -10.94 -4.86
CA LEU A 24 -4.23 -11.82 -4.49
C LEU A 24 -5.42 -11.67 -5.46
N GLY A 25 -5.75 -10.42 -5.84
CA GLY A 25 -6.75 -10.16 -6.89
C GLY A 25 -6.34 -10.72 -8.25
N LEU A 26 -5.04 -10.61 -8.61
CA LEU A 26 -4.54 -11.23 -9.84
C LEU A 26 -4.67 -12.77 -9.80
N ALA A 27 -4.33 -13.39 -8.67
CA ALA A 27 -4.48 -14.84 -8.48
C ALA A 27 -5.95 -15.27 -8.58
N ALA A 28 -6.87 -14.53 -7.94
CA ALA A 28 -8.29 -14.79 -7.98
C ALA A 28 -8.88 -14.69 -9.41
N MET A 29 -8.50 -13.67 -10.17
CA MET A 29 -8.94 -13.51 -11.56
C MET A 29 -8.34 -14.56 -12.49
N LEU A 30 -7.10 -14.99 -12.28
CA LEU A 30 -6.48 -16.07 -13.05
C LEU A 30 -7.08 -17.44 -12.72
N ASP A 31 -7.51 -17.69 -11.49
CA ASP A 31 -8.19 -18.94 -11.10
C ASP A 31 -9.51 -19.15 -11.83
N GLU A 32 -10.18 -18.08 -12.22
CA GLU A 32 -11.40 -18.11 -13.03
C GLU A 32 -11.14 -18.06 -14.54
N THR A 33 -9.87 -18.10 -14.96
CA THR A 33 -9.47 -18.00 -16.37
C THR A 33 -8.69 -19.24 -16.78
N GLU A 34 -9.18 -19.97 -17.79
CA GLU A 34 -8.52 -21.17 -18.27
C GLU A 34 -7.27 -20.87 -19.12
N GLY A 35 -6.35 -21.80 -19.17
CA GLY A 35 -5.26 -21.84 -20.16
C GLY A 35 -3.94 -21.17 -19.74
N LYS A 36 -3.80 -20.74 -18.47
CA LYS A 36 -2.56 -20.22 -17.93
C LYS A 36 -2.23 -20.81 -16.55
N ASP A 37 -0.98 -21.23 -16.41
CA ASP A 37 -0.43 -21.71 -15.13
C ASP A 37 0.17 -20.55 -14.33
N ALA A 38 -0.36 -20.32 -13.14
CA ALA A 38 0.11 -19.28 -12.23
C ALA A 38 0.59 -19.82 -10.89
N LEU A 39 1.51 -19.12 -10.23
CA LEU A 39 1.95 -19.43 -8.87
C LEU A 39 2.33 -18.12 -8.15
N PHE A 40 1.99 -17.99 -6.88
CA PHE A 40 2.24 -16.79 -6.09
C PHE A 40 2.96 -17.15 -4.79
N PHE A 41 3.98 -16.38 -4.42
CA PHE A 41 4.79 -16.59 -3.22
C PHE A 41 4.72 -15.41 -2.26
N GLU A 42 4.49 -15.72 -0.99
CA GLU A 42 4.51 -14.75 0.12
C GLU A 42 5.41 -15.29 1.25
N LYS A 43 6.31 -14.44 1.74
CA LYS A 43 7.21 -14.78 2.86
C LYS A 43 6.50 -14.96 4.19
N LYS A 44 5.39 -14.24 4.43
CA LYS A 44 4.58 -14.41 5.63
C LYS A 44 3.89 -15.77 5.59
N THR A 45 3.59 -16.32 6.75
CA THR A 45 2.92 -17.62 6.90
C THR A 45 1.43 -17.60 6.54
N GLU A 46 0.83 -16.41 6.48
CA GLU A 46 -0.57 -16.19 6.15
C GLU A 46 -0.78 -14.79 5.56
N PHE A 47 -1.93 -14.56 4.96
CA PHE A 47 -2.32 -13.22 4.53
C PHE A 47 -2.58 -12.33 5.74
N ASN A 48 -1.86 -11.23 5.83
CA ASN A 48 -2.11 -10.16 6.80
C ASN A 48 -1.79 -8.81 6.18
N TRP A 49 -2.81 -7.98 6.06
CA TRP A 49 -2.69 -6.64 5.50
C TRP A 49 -2.57 -5.59 6.62
N HIS A 50 -1.40 -4.96 6.74
CA HIS A 50 -1.12 -3.95 7.78
C HIS A 50 -1.46 -4.39 9.21
N LYS A 51 -1.05 -5.61 9.60
CA LYS A 51 -1.38 -6.25 10.89
C LYS A 51 -1.26 -5.30 12.09
N GLY A 52 -0.18 -4.53 12.19
CA GLY A 52 0.04 -3.59 13.30
C GLY A 52 -0.88 -2.35 13.27
N MET A 53 -1.75 -2.22 12.27
CA MET A 53 -2.70 -1.12 12.08
C MET A 53 -4.16 -1.60 11.94
N LEU A 54 -4.46 -2.85 12.28
CA LEU A 54 -5.84 -3.36 12.35
C LEU A 54 -6.52 -2.92 13.67
N ILE A 55 -6.44 -1.64 13.96
CA ILE A 55 -7.02 -1.02 15.16
C ILE A 55 -8.54 -1.13 15.11
N ASP A 56 -9.16 -1.49 16.23
CA ASP A 56 -10.61 -1.62 16.34
C ASP A 56 -11.30 -0.31 15.95
N GLY A 57 -12.41 -0.42 15.21
CA GLY A 57 -13.15 0.73 14.71
C GLY A 57 -12.58 1.38 13.44
N THR A 58 -11.37 1.02 12.99
CA THR A 58 -10.83 1.57 11.75
C THR A 58 -11.46 0.95 10.51
N THR A 59 -11.71 1.78 9.50
CA THR A 59 -12.32 1.37 8.24
C THR A 59 -11.36 1.49 7.07
N LEU A 60 -11.69 0.84 5.96
CA LEU A 60 -11.11 1.18 4.67
C LEU A 60 -11.47 2.62 4.30
N GLN A 61 -10.58 3.28 3.57
CA GLN A 61 -10.80 4.63 3.03
C GLN A 61 -11.36 4.60 1.60
N VAL A 62 -11.78 3.43 1.15
CA VAL A 62 -12.41 3.19 -0.16
C VAL A 62 -13.65 2.32 0.05
N PRO A 63 -14.67 2.44 -0.83
CA PRO A 63 -15.86 1.62 -0.77
C PRO A 63 -15.54 0.11 -0.86
N PHE A 64 -16.41 -0.73 -0.32
CA PHE A 64 -16.27 -2.20 -0.38
C PHE A 64 -16.15 -2.76 -1.81
N PHE A 65 -16.58 -2.00 -2.84
CA PHE A 65 -16.35 -2.34 -4.25
C PHE A 65 -14.88 -2.35 -4.66
N ALA A 66 -14.00 -1.75 -3.86
CA ALA A 66 -12.55 -1.87 -4.01
C ALA A 66 -12.04 -3.23 -3.48
N ASP A 67 -12.82 -4.27 -3.69
CA ASP A 67 -12.47 -5.65 -3.43
C ASP A 67 -11.48 -6.19 -4.48
N LEU A 68 -11.17 -7.47 -4.42
CA LEU A 68 -10.13 -8.08 -5.27
C LEU A 68 -10.48 -8.11 -6.76
N VAL A 69 -11.78 -8.11 -7.15
CA VAL A 69 -12.23 -8.51 -8.49
C VAL A 69 -13.40 -7.71 -9.05
N SER A 70 -14.29 -7.11 -8.22
CA SER A 70 -15.60 -6.58 -8.67
C SER A 70 -15.50 -5.52 -9.74
N MET A 71 -14.48 -4.66 -9.73
CA MET A 71 -14.31 -3.61 -10.75
C MET A 71 -13.92 -4.16 -12.14
N ALA A 72 -13.54 -5.44 -12.23
CA ALA A 72 -13.28 -6.13 -13.50
C ALA A 72 -14.36 -7.20 -13.79
N ASN A 73 -14.82 -7.94 -12.78
CA ASN A 73 -15.79 -9.01 -12.92
C ASN A 73 -16.71 -9.11 -11.70
N VAL A 74 -17.88 -8.49 -11.75
CA VAL A 74 -18.89 -8.54 -10.67
C VAL A 74 -19.52 -9.93 -10.46
N LYS A 75 -19.28 -10.88 -11.37
CA LYS A 75 -19.79 -12.25 -11.28
C LYS A 75 -18.80 -13.23 -10.66
N SER A 76 -17.60 -12.77 -10.33
CA SER A 76 -16.57 -13.61 -9.74
C SER A 76 -17.03 -14.19 -8.40
N LYS A 77 -16.64 -15.44 -8.15
CA LYS A 77 -16.85 -16.09 -6.85
C LYS A 77 -16.04 -15.46 -5.72
N TYR A 78 -15.04 -14.63 -6.05
CA TYR A 78 -14.16 -13.96 -5.11
C TYR A 78 -14.62 -12.53 -4.73
N THR A 79 -15.84 -12.10 -5.12
CA THR A 79 -16.36 -10.79 -4.72
C THR A 79 -16.60 -10.71 -3.21
N PHE A 80 -16.49 -9.50 -2.67
CA PHE A 80 -16.81 -9.24 -1.27
C PHE A 80 -18.27 -9.62 -0.91
N LEU A 81 -19.20 -9.42 -1.84
CA LEU A 81 -20.60 -9.83 -1.63
C LEU A 81 -20.76 -11.35 -1.54
N ASN A 82 -20.01 -12.13 -2.32
CA ASN A 82 -20.03 -13.59 -2.20
C ASN A 82 -19.41 -14.04 -0.86
N TYR A 83 -18.32 -13.43 -0.43
CA TYR A 83 -17.76 -13.64 0.91
C TYR A 83 -18.81 -13.42 2.01
N LEU A 84 -19.56 -12.32 1.94
CA LEU A 84 -20.63 -12.04 2.91
C LEU A 84 -21.73 -13.12 2.85
N GLN A 85 -22.08 -13.60 1.67
CA GLN A 85 -23.08 -14.66 1.50
C GLN A 85 -22.59 -15.98 2.13
N GLU A 86 -21.38 -16.41 1.87
CA GLU A 86 -20.82 -17.64 2.42
C GLU A 86 -20.70 -17.62 3.94
N HIS A 87 -20.48 -16.42 4.52
CA HIS A 87 -20.40 -16.22 5.98
C HIS A 87 -21.77 -15.88 6.61
N ASN A 88 -22.86 -15.93 5.86
CA ASN A 88 -24.22 -15.59 6.32
C ASN A 88 -24.31 -14.15 6.91
N ARG A 89 -23.62 -13.19 6.28
CA ARG A 89 -23.50 -11.80 6.75
C ARG A 89 -24.19 -10.77 5.85
N LEU A 90 -24.81 -11.19 4.73
CA LEU A 90 -25.43 -10.24 3.79
C LEU A 90 -26.46 -9.32 4.45
N TYR A 91 -27.34 -9.84 5.31
CA TYR A 91 -28.32 -9.00 6.00
C TYR A 91 -27.68 -8.11 7.07
N HIS A 92 -26.64 -8.56 7.77
CA HIS A 92 -25.89 -7.70 8.69
C HIS A 92 -25.27 -6.52 7.94
N PHE A 93 -24.67 -6.78 6.79
CA PHE A 93 -24.07 -5.76 5.93
C PHE A 93 -25.13 -4.83 5.31
N TYR A 94 -26.27 -5.37 4.89
CA TYR A 94 -27.38 -4.57 4.38
C TYR A 94 -27.88 -3.53 5.40
N PHE A 95 -28.02 -3.94 6.66
CA PHE A 95 -28.44 -3.02 7.74
C PHE A 95 -27.32 -2.13 8.29
N LEU A 96 -26.05 -2.42 7.98
CA LEU A 96 -24.95 -1.53 8.32
C LEU A 96 -25.02 -0.20 7.57
N GLU A 97 -25.57 -0.20 6.35
CA GLU A 97 -25.76 0.98 5.49
C GLU A 97 -24.46 1.82 5.32
N ASN A 98 -23.29 1.16 5.30
CA ASN A 98 -22.00 1.81 5.17
C ASN A 98 -21.22 1.25 3.98
N PHE A 99 -20.67 2.13 3.12
CA PHE A 99 -19.82 1.75 2.02
C PHE A 99 -18.39 1.40 2.46
N HIS A 100 -17.94 1.95 3.58
CA HIS A 100 -16.60 1.72 4.14
C HIS A 100 -16.65 0.61 5.19
N ILE A 101 -16.02 -0.52 4.88
CA ILE A 101 -16.01 -1.69 5.75
C ILE A 101 -14.84 -1.61 6.75
N PRO A 102 -14.95 -2.29 7.91
CA PRO A 102 -13.84 -2.42 8.84
C PRO A 102 -12.59 -3.03 8.17
N ARG A 103 -11.42 -2.53 8.51
CA ARG A 103 -10.14 -3.13 8.01
C ARG A 103 -9.99 -4.58 8.43
N THR A 104 -10.45 -4.93 9.62
CA THR A 104 -10.47 -6.32 10.10
C THR A 104 -11.32 -7.22 9.20
N GLU A 105 -12.48 -6.74 8.72
CA GLU A 105 -13.33 -7.49 7.80
C GLU A 105 -12.68 -7.62 6.41
N TYR A 106 -12.06 -6.56 5.90
CA TYR A 106 -11.29 -6.64 4.65
C TYR A 106 -10.14 -7.64 4.74
N ASN A 107 -9.40 -7.62 5.85
CA ASN A 107 -8.33 -8.59 6.09
C ASN A 107 -8.87 -10.03 6.11
N HIS A 108 -9.98 -10.28 6.79
CA HIS A 108 -10.63 -11.59 6.84
C HIS A 108 -11.16 -12.03 5.46
N TYR A 109 -11.74 -11.10 4.69
CA TYR A 109 -12.14 -11.35 3.30
C TYR A 109 -10.95 -11.79 2.43
N CYS A 110 -9.82 -11.10 2.52
CA CYS A 110 -8.62 -11.48 1.78
C CYS A 110 -8.06 -12.83 2.25
N GLN A 111 -8.11 -13.15 3.54
CA GLN A 111 -7.73 -14.47 4.08
C GLN A 111 -8.65 -15.57 3.54
N TRP A 112 -9.97 -15.31 3.50
CA TRP A 112 -10.95 -16.22 2.90
C TRP A 112 -10.66 -16.46 1.41
N ALA A 113 -10.41 -15.44 0.63
CA ALA A 113 -10.05 -15.58 -0.78
C ALA A 113 -8.75 -16.36 -0.96
N ALA A 114 -7.71 -16.03 -0.19
CA ALA A 114 -6.42 -16.71 -0.23
C ALA A 114 -6.52 -18.20 0.11
N SER A 115 -7.40 -18.58 1.04
CA SER A 115 -7.59 -19.98 1.44
C SER A 115 -8.21 -20.86 0.36
N GLN A 116 -8.82 -20.28 -0.66
CA GLN A 116 -9.44 -20.99 -1.79
C GLN A 116 -8.50 -21.12 -3.01
N LEU A 117 -7.31 -20.50 -2.95
CA LEU A 117 -6.39 -20.40 -4.06
C LEU A 117 -5.16 -21.29 -3.85
N ASP A 118 -5.19 -22.49 -4.43
CA ASP A 118 -4.05 -23.42 -4.40
C ASP A 118 -2.79 -22.85 -5.06
N THR A 119 -2.92 -21.80 -5.85
CA THR A 119 -1.79 -21.09 -6.48
C THR A 119 -1.06 -20.15 -5.52
N CYS A 120 -1.62 -19.86 -4.35
CA CYS A 120 -1.02 -19.00 -3.33
C CYS A 120 -0.21 -19.82 -2.33
N ARG A 121 1.10 -19.54 -2.24
CA ARG A 121 2.06 -20.24 -1.34
C ARG A 121 2.59 -19.26 -0.30
N PHE A 122 2.20 -19.46 0.94
CA PHE A 122 2.66 -18.69 2.09
C PHE A 122 3.87 -19.34 2.77
N GLY A 123 4.65 -18.56 3.54
CA GLY A 123 5.89 -19.03 4.16
C GLY A 123 7.03 -19.27 3.15
N MET A 124 6.95 -18.65 1.97
CA MET A 124 7.85 -18.88 0.84
C MET A 124 8.44 -17.54 0.37
N ALA A 125 9.69 -17.27 0.74
CA ALA A 125 10.39 -16.03 0.41
C ALA A 125 11.10 -16.14 -0.95
N VAL A 126 10.81 -15.23 -1.88
CA VAL A 126 11.59 -15.08 -3.10
C VAL A 126 12.90 -14.37 -2.76
N GLU A 127 14.02 -15.02 -2.96
CA GLU A 127 15.36 -14.48 -2.66
C GLU A 127 16.06 -13.91 -3.88
N GLN A 128 15.80 -14.46 -5.07
CA GLN A 128 16.48 -14.05 -6.28
C GLN A 128 15.67 -14.34 -7.52
N ILE A 129 15.77 -13.46 -8.50
CA ILE A 129 15.22 -13.61 -9.84
C ILE A 129 16.34 -13.34 -10.85
N MET A 130 16.45 -14.22 -11.85
CA MET A 130 17.41 -14.10 -12.94
C MET A 130 16.79 -14.51 -14.26
N PRO A 131 17.12 -13.86 -15.38
CA PRO A 131 16.80 -14.37 -16.69
C PRO A 131 17.70 -15.58 -17.00
N VAL A 132 17.13 -16.59 -17.62
CA VAL A 132 17.82 -17.79 -18.07
C VAL A 132 17.46 -18.09 -19.52
N GLU A 133 18.42 -18.58 -20.27
CA GLU A 133 18.20 -19.04 -21.65
C GLU A 133 17.52 -20.41 -21.63
N ASN A 134 16.45 -20.56 -22.39
CA ASN A 134 15.76 -21.81 -22.58
C ASN A 134 15.43 -21.99 -24.08
N GLY A 135 16.43 -22.33 -24.87
CA GLY A 135 16.32 -22.36 -26.33
C GLY A 135 15.96 -20.98 -26.89
N ASP A 136 14.93 -20.93 -27.72
CA ASP A 136 14.48 -19.67 -28.36
C ASP A 136 13.54 -18.83 -27.45
N GLU A 137 13.18 -19.35 -26.28
CA GLU A 137 12.23 -18.68 -25.36
C GLU A 137 12.91 -18.42 -24.01
N PRO A 138 13.39 -17.19 -23.74
CA PRO A 138 13.98 -16.86 -22.46
C PRO A 138 12.95 -16.99 -21.33
N LEU A 139 13.41 -17.34 -20.13
CA LEU A 139 12.57 -17.47 -18.93
C LEU A 139 13.18 -16.68 -17.77
N TYR A 140 12.40 -16.54 -16.71
CA TYR A 140 12.92 -16.16 -15.40
C TYR A 140 13.08 -17.39 -14.51
N GLU A 141 14.24 -17.54 -13.90
CA GLU A 141 14.45 -18.43 -12.77
C GLU A 141 14.17 -17.67 -11.49
N VAL A 142 13.30 -18.23 -10.66
CA VAL A 142 12.85 -17.66 -9.37
C VAL A 142 13.32 -18.58 -8.26
N ILE A 143 14.25 -18.12 -7.45
CA ILE A 143 14.78 -18.85 -6.30
C ILE A 143 13.94 -18.51 -5.08
N VAL A 144 13.32 -19.52 -4.49
CA VAL A 144 12.38 -19.41 -3.38
C VAL A 144 12.87 -20.23 -2.21
N LYS A 145 12.89 -19.61 -1.03
CA LYS A 145 13.25 -20.25 0.24
C LYS A 145 12.02 -20.47 1.10
N SER A 146 11.87 -21.67 1.63
CA SER A 146 10.87 -21.95 2.66
C SER A 146 11.31 -21.35 4.00
N GLU A 147 10.46 -20.55 4.60
CA GLU A 147 10.71 -19.96 5.93
C GLU A 147 10.67 -21.02 7.05
N GLU A 148 9.94 -22.11 6.85
CA GLU A 148 9.82 -23.20 7.81
C GLU A 148 11.01 -24.16 7.77
N SER A 149 11.34 -24.70 6.58
CA SER A 149 12.40 -25.70 6.45
C SER A 149 13.77 -25.09 6.17
N GLY A 150 13.84 -23.85 5.68
CA GLY A 150 15.04 -23.20 5.17
C GLY A 150 15.51 -23.74 3.82
N GLU A 151 14.81 -24.70 3.22
CA GLU A 151 15.12 -25.27 1.92
C GLU A 151 14.89 -24.28 0.78
N THR A 152 15.72 -24.33 -0.22
CA THR A 152 15.65 -23.47 -1.40
C THR A 152 15.25 -24.28 -2.62
N SER A 153 14.29 -23.77 -3.40
CA SER A 153 13.80 -24.36 -4.64
C SER A 153 13.86 -23.38 -5.79
N ALA A 154 14.06 -23.85 -7.01
CA ALA A 154 14.05 -23.06 -8.23
C ALA A 154 12.72 -23.29 -8.99
N TYR A 155 12.10 -22.20 -9.43
CA TYR A 155 10.91 -22.20 -10.28
C TYR A 155 11.18 -21.42 -11.55
N TYR A 156 10.51 -21.78 -12.64
CA TYR A 156 10.70 -21.13 -13.95
C TYR A 156 9.38 -20.54 -14.46
N THR A 157 9.45 -19.33 -15.01
CA THR A 157 8.26 -18.63 -15.49
C THR A 157 8.55 -17.75 -16.69
N ARG A 158 7.51 -17.52 -17.52
CA ARG A 158 7.55 -16.54 -18.61
C ARG A 158 7.40 -15.12 -18.12
N HIS A 159 6.47 -14.88 -17.20
CA HIS A 159 6.15 -13.54 -16.69
C HIS A 159 6.25 -13.47 -15.17
N LEU A 160 6.43 -12.27 -14.66
CA LEU A 160 6.46 -11.98 -13.22
C LEU A 160 5.46 -10.90 -12.87
N SER A 161 4.84 -10.99 -11.68
CA SER A 161 4.09 -9.90 -11.08
C SER A 161 4.68 -9.55 -9.72
N VAL A 162 5.29 -8.37 -9.60
CA VAL A 162 5.95 -7.90 -8.37
C VAL A 162 4.98 -7.02 -7.60
N GLY A 163 4.43 -7.55 -6.52
CA GLY A 163 3.43 -6.91 -5.67
C GLY A 163 3.84 -6.90 -4.19
N ILE A 164 5.08 -6.48 -3.90
CA ILE A 164 5.65 -6.50 -2.53
C ILE A 164 5.17 -5.36 -1.64
N GLY A 165 4.38 -4.41 -2.19
CA GLY A 165 3.89 -3.25 -1.47
C GLY A 165 4.98 -2.22 -1.15
N THR A 166 4.79 -1.54 -0.02
CA THR A 166 5.66 -0.47 0.46
C THR A 166 6.26 -0.81 1.82
N SER A 167 7.36 -0.15 2.17
CA SER A 167 8.03 -0.27 3.46
C SER A 167 7.81 0.99 4.31
N PRO A 168 7.88 0.91 5.65
CA PRO A 168 7.85 2.07 6.53
C PRO A 168 8.87 3.13 6.10
N ALA A 169 8.41 4.38 5.94
CA ALA A 169 9.24 5.52 5.56
C ALA A 169 9.75 6.24 6.81
N VAL A 170 10.86 5.79 7.36
CA VAL A 170 11.50 6.44 8.52
C VAL A 170 12.52 7.46 8.03
N PRO A 171 12.53 8.70 8.54
CA PRO A 171 13.60 9.65 8.25
C PRO A 171 14.98 9.07 8.58
N SER A 172 15.96 9.24 7.70
CA SER A 172 17.28 8.58 7.81
C SER A 172 18.02 8.86 9.14
N HIS A 173 17.85 10.07 9.71
CA HIS A 173 18.43 10.43 11.00
C HIS A 173 17.77 9.71 12.20
N LEU A 174 16.56 9.14 12.01
CA LEU A 174 15.82 8.39 13.02
C LEU A 174 15.92 6.86 12.85
N GLU A 175 16.39 6.35 11.71
CA GLU A 175 16.44 4.90 11.45
C GLU A 175 17.21 4.12 12.54
N LYS A 176 18.34 4.67 13.00
CA LYS A 176 19.17 4.05 14.05
C LYS A 176 18.59 4.19 15.46
N LYS A 177 17.52 4.97 15.62
CA LYS A 177 16.83 5.18 16.90
C LYS A 177 15.67 4.22 17.11
N LEU A 178 15.24 3.52 16.03
CA LEU A 178 14.19 2.51 16.14
C LEU A 178 14.56 1.42 17.15
N GLY A 179 13.58 1.04 17.96
CA GLY A 179 13.77 0.07 19.03
C GLY A 179 12.48 -0.26 19.76
N ALA A 180 12.56 -0.63 21.02
CA ALA A 180 11.39 -1.02 21.81
C ALA A 180 10.43 0.15 22.07
N LYS A 181 10.94 1.36 22.25
CA LYS A 181 10.17 2.57 22.61
C LYS A 181 10.10 3.61 21.48
N VAL A 182 10.88 3.47 20.42
CA VAL A 182 10.79 4.29 19.20
C VAL A 182 10.37 3.40 18.06
N ILE A 183 9.11 3.45 17.66
CA ILE A 183 8.53 2.52 16.69
C ILE A 183 7.91 3.26 15.50
N HIS A 184 7.81 2.58 14.37
CA HIS A 184 6.93 3.03 13.29
C HIS A 184 5.49 2.57 13.58
N SER A 185 4.49 3.35 13.16
CA SER A 185 3.06 3.03 13.35
C SER A 185 2.66 1.63 12.89
N SER A 186 3.36 1.06 11.89
CA SER A 186 3.16 -0.31 11.43
C SER A 186 3.36 -1.40 12.49
N GLN A 187 3.96 -1.06 13.63
CA GLN A 187 4.22 -1.97 14.76
C GLN A 187 3.34 -1.68 15.97
N TYR A 188 2.39 -0.75 15.83
CA TYR A 188 1.64 -0.21 16.96
C TYR A 188 0.89 -1.28 17.75
N LEU A 189 0.07 -2.10 17.11
CA LEU A 189 -0.70 -3.14 17.81
C LEU A 189 0.19 -4.22 18.45
N ASP A 190 1.35 -4.52 17.86
CA ASP A 190 2.28 -5.49 18.42
C ASP A 190 2.91 -4.99 19.75
N ARG A 191 2.85 -3.67 20.00
CA ARG A 191 3.46 -3.03 21.18
C ARG A 191 2.46 -2.32 22.09
N LYS A 192 1.20 -2.17 21.67
CA LYS A 192 0.19 -1.36 22.34
C LYS A 192 0.14 -1.56 23.85
N GLU A 193 0.10 -2.82 24.32
CA GLU A 193 0.02 -3.15 25.74
C GLU A 193 1.22 -2.67 26.57
N GLU A 194 2.41 -2.63 25.97
CA GLU A 194 3.62 -2.10 26.61
C GLU A 194 3.58 -0.56 26.65
N LEU A 195 3.14 0.05 25.53
CA LEU A 195 3.11 1.52 25.38
C LEU A 195 2.13 2.16 26.36
N LEU A 196 0.98 1.57 26.60
CA LEU A 196 -0.04 2.07 27.53
C LEU A 196 0.42 2.08 29.01
N ARG A 197 1.56 1.48 29.34
CA ARG A 197 2.12 1.44 30.70
C ARG A 197 3.21 2.50 30.94
N THR A 198 3.45 3.36 30.00
CA THR A 198 4.45 4.44 30.08
C THR A 198 3.80 5.74 30.57
N ASN A 199 4.63 6.75 30.95
CA ASN A 199 4.11 8.02 31.46
C ASN A 199 3.92 9.07 30.37
N SER A 200 4.55 8.89 29.18
CA SER A 200 4.47 9.85 28.10
C SER A 200 4.61 9.18 26.72
N ILE A 201 3.72 9.54 25.80
CA ILE A 201 3.68 9.01 24.43
C ILE A 201 3.61 10.18 23.44
N THR A 202 4.49 10.16 22.46
CA THR A 202 4.51 11.16 21.39
C THR A 202 4.30 10.52 20.03
N VAL A 203 3.26 10.97 19.31
CA VAL A 203 2.94 10.56 17.93
C VAL A 203 3.47 11.62 16.96
N ILE A 204 4.20 11.21 15.94
CA ILE A 204 4.78 12.08 14.91
C ILE A 204 4.18 11.75 13.55
N GLY A 205 3.45 12.70 12.95
CA GLY A 205 2.87 12.54 11.61
C GLY A 205 1.53 13.22 11.44
N SER A 206 1.04 13.34 10.19
CA SER A 206 -0.26 13.98 9.87
C SER A 206 -1.14 13.14 8.94
N GLY A 207 -0.77 11.90 8.69
CA GLY A 207 -1.57 11.00 7.85
C GLY A 207 -2.50 10.13 8.70
N GLN A 208 -3.33 9.33 8.01
CA GLN A 208 -4.33 8.46 8.62
C GLN A 208 -3.76 7.56 9.74
N SER A 209 -2.60 6.93 9.50
CA SER A 209 -1.99 6.03 10.50
C SER A 209 -1.62 6.75 11.81
N ALA A 210 -1.13 8.00 11.71
CA ALA A 210 -0.83 8.79 12.91
C ALA A 210 -2.10 9.18 13.65
N ALA A 211 -3.15 9.57 12.90
CA ALA A 211 -4.45 9.96 13.47
C ALA A 211 -5.15 8.78 14.18
N GLU A 212 -5.15 7.60 13.57
CA GLU A 212 -5.74 6.40 14.17
C GLU A 212 -5.01 5.94 15.43
N VAL A 213 -3.68 5.97 15.42
CA VAL A 213 -2.87 5.68 16.61
C VAL A 213 -3.13 6.70 17.72
N PHE A 214 -3.16 8.00 17.36
CA PHE A 214 -3.47 9.06 18.33
C PHE A 214 -4.88 8.89 18.90
N TYR A 215 -5.87 8.60 18.07
CA TYR A 215 -7.27 8.43 18.50
C TYR A 215 -7.42 7.23 19.44
N ASP A 216 -6.83 6.09 19.10
CA ASP A 216 -6.85 4.90 19.94
C ASP A 216 -6.15 5.15 21.29
N LEU A 217 -5.01 5.80 21.30
CA LEU A 217 -4.33 6.21 22.54
C LEU A 217 -5.17 7.19 23.36
N ALA A 218 -5.79 8.19 22.71
CA ALA A 218 -6.62 9.17 23.40
C ALA A 218 -7.86 8.53 24.02
N GLN A 219 -8.44 7.48 23.40
CA GLN A 219 -9.56 6.72 23.98
C GLN A 219 -9.14 5.96 25.23
N HIS A 220 -7.92 5.41 25.27
CA HIS A 220 -7.41 4.63 26.42
C HIS A 220 -6.78 5.51 27.52
N GLN A 221 -6.66 6.82 27.30
CA GLN A 221 -6.13 7.73 28.29
C GLN A 221 -7.19 8.06 29.34
N ASP A 222 -7.14 7.36 30.46
CA ASP A 222 -7.83 7.75 31.68
C ASP A 222 -7.08 8.89 32.39
N ASN A 223 -7.74 9.61 33.31
CA ASN A 223 -7.13 10.72 34.03
C ASN A 223 -5.76 10.31 34.59
N ASP A 224 -4.71 11.02 34.17
CA ASP A 224 -3.32 10.89 34.63
C ASP A 224 -2.56 9.60 34.23
N ALA A 225 -3.07 8.79 33.31
CA ALA A 225 -2.35 7.58 32.90
C ALA A 225 -1.04 7.88 32.16
N TYR A 226 -1.06 8.81 31.22
CA TYR A 226 0.12 9.30 30.49
C TYR A 226 -0.15 10.64 29.80
N SER A 227 0.89 11.43 29.56
CA SER A 227 0.79 12.57 28.65
C SER A 227 0.82 12.08 27.21
N LEU A 228 -0.07 12.64 26.36
CA LEU A 228 -0.16 12.29 24.95
C LEU A 228 0.10 13.50 24.07
N ASN A 229 1.13 13.40 23.24
CA ASN A 229 1.52 14.47 22.33
C ASN A 229 1.36 14.04 20.87
N TRP A 230 0.90 14.95 20.01
CA TRP A 230 0.79 14.71 18.58
C TRP A 230 1.39 15.88 17.79
N PHE A 231 2.53 15.66 17.15
CA PHE A 231 3.24 16.67 16.36
C PHE A 231 3.26 16.33 14.88
N THR A 232 3.16 17.35 14.04
CA THR A 232 3.36 17.23 12.62
C THR A 232 4.06 18.44 12.00
N ARG A 233 5.00 18.17 11.09
CA ARG A 233 5.63 19.22 10.26
C ARG A 233 4.68 19.83 9.22
N SER A 234 3.56 19.16 8.95
CA SER A 234 2.54 19.64 8.01
C SER A 234 1.87 20.90 8.52
N LYS A 235 1.26 21.69 7.61
CA LYS A 235 0.59 22.96 7.94
C LYS A 235 -0.63 22.78 8.84
N GLY A 236 -1.12 21.56 9.01
CA GLY A 236 -2.27 21.23 9.84
C GLY A 236 -2.61 19.74 9.76
N PHE A 237 -3.62 19.36 10.52
CA PHE A 237 -4.25 18.05 10.46
C PHE A 237 -5.42 18.15 9.47
N PHE A 238 -5.13 17.91 8.18
CA PHE A 238 -6.09 18.15 7.11
C PHE A 238 -6.73 16.84 6.62
N PRO A 239 -8.02 16.94 6.19
CA PRO A 239 -8.69 15.80 5.59
C PRO A 239 -8.11 15.47 4.20
N MET A 240 -8.27 14.21 3.79
CA MET A 240 -8.16 13.86 2.39
C MET A 240 -9.31 14.47 1.59
N GLU A 241 -9.05 14.74 0.29
CA GLU A 241 -10.06 15.27 -0.62
C GLU A 241 -10.96 14.13 -1.13
N TYR A 242 -12.15 14.01 -0.55
CA TYR A 242 -13.14 12.96 -0.86
C TYR A 242 -14.39 13.49 -1.58
N SER A 243 -14.35 14.68 -2.18
CA SER A 243 -15.45 15.09 -3.04
C SER A 243 -15.61 14.11 -4.20
N LYS A 244 -16.86 13.87 -4.63
CA LYS A 244 -17.15 12.89 -5.70
C LYS A 244 -16.37 13.16 -6.98
N LEU A 245 -16.17 14.44 -7.34
CA LEU A 245 -15.34 14.81 -8.48
C LEU A 245 -13.84 14.66 -8.18
N GLY A 246 -13.40 14.87 -6.95
CA GLY A 246 -12.04 14.60 -6.50
C GLY A 246 -11.69 13.11 -6.57
N LEU A 247 -12.64 12.23 -6.25
CA LEU A 247 -12.44 10.78 -6.33
C LEU A 247 -12.25 10.27 -7.76
N GLU A 248 -12.71 11.00 -8.80
CA GLU A 248 -12.46 10.62 -10.19
C GLU A 248 -10.98 10.66 -10.60
N TYR A 249 -10.09 11.27 -9.80
CA TYR A 249 -8.64 11.15 -9.96
C TYR A 249 -8.10 9.73 -9.69
N PHE A 250 -8.87 8.87 -9.03
CA PHE A 250 -8.57 7.45 -8.83
C PHE A 250 -9.25 6.59 -9.90
N SER A 251 -9.09 6.96 -11.18
CA SER A 251 -9.71 6.29 -12.31
C SER A 251 -8.70 5.87 -13.38
N PRO A 252 -9.05 4.88 -14.22
CA PRO A 252 -8.26 4.54 -15.40
C PRO A 252 -8.06 5.74 -16.36
N ASP A 253 -9.07 6.60 -16.48
CA ASP A 253 -9.06 7.82 -17.30
C ASP A 253 -7.94 8.77 -16.85
N TYR A 254 -7.87 9.06 -15.54
CA TYR A 254 -6.81 9.91 -15.00
C TYR A 254 -5.44 9.24 -15.09
N THR A 255 -5.35 7.96 -14.81
CA THR A 255 -4.11 7.19 -14.95
C THR A 255 -3.55 7.29 -16.37
N SER A 256 -4.40 7.12 -17.38
CA SER A 256 -4.00 7.24 -18.80
C SER A 256 -3.57 8.67 -19.17
N PHE A 257 -4.26 9.68 -18.68
CA PHE A 257 -3.87 11.08 -18.84
C PHE A 257 -2.52 11.36 -18.18
N PHE A 258 -2.38 10.98 -16.89
CA PHE A 258 -1.17 11.21 -16.11
C PHE A 258 0.05 10.53 -16.74
N TYR A 259 -0.13 9.28 -17.22
CA TYR A 259 0.94 8.52 -17.86
C TYR A 259 1.56 9.25 -19.07
N GLN A 260 0.77 9.98 -19.85
CA GLN A 260 1.23 10.70 -21.04
C GLN A 260 2.02 11.98 -20.73
N LEU A 261 1.99 12.46 -19.49
CA LEU A 261 2.67 13.70 -19.11
C LEU A 261 4.20 13.54 -19.07
N PRO A 262 4.97 14.62 -19.34
CA PRO A 262 6.40 14.64 -19.06
C PRO A 262 6.71 14.38 -17.57
N SER A 263 7.82 13.72 -17.28
CA SER A 263 8.20 13.34 -15.89
C SER A 263 8.22 14.53 -14.92
N SER A 264 8.67 15.72 -15.36
CA SER A 264 8.66 16.94 -14.54
C SER A 264 7.24 17.38 -14.15
N LYS A 265 6.27 17.22 -15.07
CA LYS A 265 4.86 17.53 -14.80
C LYS A 265 4.19 16.50 -13.90
N LYS A 266 4.54 15.23 -14.06
CA LYS A 266 4.10 14.16 -13.12
C LYS A 266 4.53 14.46 -11.69
N ASP A 267 5.80 14.80 -11.49
CA ASP A 267 6.35 15.12 -10.16
C ASP A 267 5.69 16.37 -9.55
N GLU A 268 5.46 17.41 -10.34
CA GLU A 268 4.76 18.64 -9.93
C GLU A 268 3.31 18.33 -9.48
N LEU A 269 2.59 17.52 -10.26
CA LEU A 269 1.21 17.16 -9.94
C LEU A 269 1.12 16.30 -8.70
N LEU A 270 1.98 15.29 -8.52
CA LEU A 270 1.98 14.46 -7.33
C LEU A 270 2.19 15.27 -6.04
N GLN A 271 3.03 16.32 -6.09
CA GLN A 271 3.21 17.21 -4.95
C GLN A 271 1.95 18.03 -4.65
N LYS A 272 1.29 18.56 -5.69
CA LYS A 272 0.06 19.36 -5.56
C LYS A 272 -1.14 18.51 -5.13
N GLN A 273 -1.16 17.25 -5.49
CA GLN A 273 -2.23 16.30 -5.22
C GLN A 273 -2.03 15.50 -3.93
N ALA A 274 -1.10 15.90 -3.07
CA ALA A 274 -0.78 15.17 -1.86
C ALA A 274 -2.02 14.89 -0.97
N LEU A 275 -2.98 15.82 -0.87
CA LEU A 275 -4.19 15.63 -0.07
C LEU A 275 -5.19 14.62 -0.65
N LEU A 276 -5.03 14.18 -1.90
CA LEU A 276 -5.85 13.08 -2.41
C LEU A 276 -5.55 11.75 -1.70
N TYR A 277 -4.34 11.56 -1.15
CA TYR A 277 -3.91 10.27 -0.60
C TYR A 277 -3.01 10.34 0.65
N LYS A 278 -2.78 11.55 1.21
CA LYS A 278 -1.89 11.76 2.38
C LYS A 278 -2.56 12.51 3.53
N GLY A 279 -3.86 12.64 3.52
CA GLY A 279 -4.63 13.27 4.58
C GLY A 279 -5.16 12.28 5.62
N ILE A 280 -6.11 12.73 6.40
CA ILE A 280 -6.87 11.95 7.38
C ILE A 280 -8.31 11.83 6.85
N SER A 281 -9.04 10.76 7.14
CA SER A 281 -10.47 10.71 6.80
C SER A 281 -11.25 11.77 7.60
N MET A 282 -12.29 12.34 6.99
CA MET A 282 -13.16 13.33 7.66
C MET A 282 -13.75 12.75 8.94
N ASP A 283 -14.18 11.50 8.90
CA ASP A 283 -14.79 10.82 10.05
C ASP A 283 -13.78 10.67 11.20
N THR A 284 -12.54 10.22 10.92
CA THR A 284 -11.50 10.15 11.95
C THR A 284 -11.17 11.51 12.57
N ILE A 285 -11.19 12.60 11.77
CA ILE A 285 -11.00 13.95 12.31
C ILE A 285 -12.16 14.33 13.23
N ALA A 286 -13.40 14.03 12.81
CA ALA A 286 -14.60 14.31 13.60
C ALA A 286 -14.55 13.53 14.92
N ASP A 287 -14.29 12.23 14.88
CA ASP A 287 -14.18 11.36 16.05
C ASP A 287 -13.11 11.85 17.05
N ILE A 288 -11.94 12.26 16.53
CA ILE A 288 -10.88 12.84 17.36
C ILE A 288 -11.37 14.13 18.04
N TYR A 289 -12.01 15.02 17.28
CA TYR A 289 -12.47 16.29 17.81
C TYR A 289 -13.54 16.09 18.88
N ASP A 290 -14.52 15.22 18.63
CA ASP A 290 -15.61 14.90 19.55
C ASP A 290 -15.07 14.30 20.85
N LEU A 291 -14.12 13.37 20.77
CA LEU A 291 -13.43 12.81 21.93
C LEU A 291 -12.68 13.88 22.74
N LEU A 292 -11.92 14.76 22.08
CA LEU A 292 -11.20 15.85 22.75
C LEU A 292 -12.16 16.84 23.40
N TYR A 293 -13.28 17.16 22.72
CA TYR A 293 -14.32 18.01 23.27
C TYR A 293 -14.92 17.39 24.53
N GLU A 294 -15.31 16.11 24.49
CA GLU A 294 -15.86 15.39 25.63
C GLU A 294 -14.89 15.38 26.81
N LYS A 295 -13.63 15.02 26.57
CA LYS A 295 -12.58 15.03 27.59
C LYS A 295 -12.23 16.42 28.14
N SER A 296 -12.59 17.50 27.43
CA SER A 296 -12.36 18.88 27.90
C SER A 296 -13.39 19.36 28.95
N VAL A 297 -14.46 18.60 29.17
CA VAL A 297 -15.53 18.97 30.08
C VAL A 297 -15.13 18.72 31.55
N GLY A 298 -15.29 19.73 32.40
CA GLY A 298 -15.01 19.61 33.82
C GLY A 298 -13.62 20.10 34.24
N GLN A 299 -13.18 19.69 35.45
CA GLN A 299 -11.94 20.18 36.05
C GLN A 299 -10.72 19.29 35.73
N ASN A 300 -10.93 18.01 35.46
CA ASN A 300 -9.88 17.06 35.14
C ASN A 300 -9.69 17.05 33.62
N LYS A 301 -8.76 17.85 33.12
CA LYS A 301 -8.42 17.83 31.70
C LYS A 301 -7.26 16.87 31.47
N PRO A 302 -7.39 15.92 30.53
CA PRO A 302 -6.30 15.04 30.19
C PRO A 302 -5.13 15.84 29.62
N GLU A 303 -3.91 15.40 29.87
CA GLU A 303 -2.68 15.99 29.33
C GLU A 303 -2.52 15.54 27.87
N ILE A 304 -3.18 16.25 26.96
CA ILE A 304 -3.15 15.99 25.52
C ILE A 304 -2.72 17.27 24.79
N HIS A 305 -1.68 17.16 23.96
CA HIS A 305 -1.14 18.27 23.17
C HIS A 305 -1.12 17.94 21.68
N LEU A 306 -1.70 18.81 20.86
CA LEU A 306 -1.64 18.72 19.41
C LEU A 306 -0.96 19.97 18.86
N GLN A 307 0.11 19.77 18.06
CA GLN A 307 0.81 20.91 17.45
C GLN A 307 1.19 20.62 16.00
N ALA A 308 0.63 21.38 15.10
CA ALA A 308 1.01 21.41 13.70
C ALA A 308 2.24 22.29 13.43
N MET A 309 2.76 22.26 12.19
CA MET A 309 3.92 23.04 11.76
C MET A 309 5.15 22.80 12.63
N THR A 310 5.27 21.62 13.23
CA THR A 310 6.33 21.26 14.17
C THR A 310 7.04 20.01 13.73
N GLU A 311 8.32 20.13 13.45
CA GLU A 311 9.18 19.07 12.94
C GLU A 311 10.03 18.47 14.06
N LEU A 312 10.07 17.15 14.14
CA LEU A 312 11.08 16.44 14.93
C LEU A 312 12.43 16.50 14.22
N VAL A 313 13.37 17.27 14.78
CA VAL A 313 14.69 17.52 14.21
C VAL A 313 15.70 16.47 14.66
N SER A 314 15.69 16.13 15.94
CA SER A 314 16.53 15.06 16.51
C SER A 314 15.81 14.33 17.64
N LEU A 315 16.30 13.14 17.93
CA LEU A 315 15.83 12.30 19.02
C LEU A 315 17.06 11.67 19.67
N ASP A 316 17.26 11.93 20.96
CA ASP A 316 18.36 11.41 21.73
C ASP A 316 17.88 10.58 22.92
N ASN A 317 18.63 9.55 23.27
CA ASN A 317 18.29 8.68 24.39
C ASN A 317 18.85 9.27 25.69
N GLU A 318 17.99 9.48 26.67
CA GLU A 318 18.35 9.91 28.01
C GLU A 318 17.89 8.87 29.04
N GLY A 319 18.73 7.86 29.30
CA GLY A 319 18.35 6.77 30.19
C GLY A 319 17.17 5.98 29.66
N ASP A 320 16.03 5.98 30.36
CA ASP A 320 14.80 5.29 29.99
C ASP A 320 13.83 6.13 29.16
N THR A 321 14.12 7.42 28.95
CA THR A 321 13.32 8.38 28.16
C THR A 321 14.03 8.81 26.88
N HIS A 322 13.34 9.53 26.04
CA HIS A 322 13.86 10.13 24.81
C HIS A 322 13.70 11.64 24.85
N LEU A 323 14.78 12.37 24.59
CA LEU A 323 14.75 13.82 24.40
C LEU A 323 14.49 14.13 22.92
N LEU A 324 13.34 14.74 22.63
CA LEU A 324 12.96 15.18 21.32
C LEU A 324 13.30 16.66 21.14
N SER A 325 14.15 17.00 20.18
CA SER A 325 14.34 18.38 19.74
C SER A 325 13.36 18.70 18.63
N LEU A 326 12.47 19.65 18.88
CA LEU A 326 11.36 20.01 18.01
C LEU A 326 11.55 21.45 17.50
N ARG A 327 11.19 21.69 16.23
CA ARG A 327 11.23 23.01 15.60
C ARG A 327 9.86 23.42 15.10
N GLN A 328 9.38 24.57 15.55
CA GLN A 328 8.23 25.22 14.93
C GLN A 328 8.65 25.86 13.61
N ASN A 329 8.11 25.37 12.49
CA ASN A 329 8.61 25.67 11.15
C ASN A 329 8.32 27.10 10.65
N VAL A 330 7.39 27.84 11.27
CA VAL A 330 7.03 29.19 10.88
C VAL A 330 7.83 30.22 11.66
N THR A 331 7.95 30.05 12.99
CA THR A 331 8.68 30.97 13.87
C THR A 331 10.18 30.64 13.93
N GLY A 332 10.57 29.40 13.61
CA GLY A 332 11.94 28.90 13.75
C GLY A 332 12.32 28.56 15.18
N GLU A 333 11.40 28.69 16.14
CA GLU A 333 11.66 28.39 17.56
C GLU A 333 11.97 26.91 17.75
N MET A 334 13.00 26.64 18.54
CA MET A 334 13.38 25.32 18.99
C MET A 334 12.92 25.10 20.43
N PHE A 335 12.42 23.90 20.71
CA PHE A 335 12.10 23.47 22.07
C PHE A 335 12.37 21.97 22.23
N GLU A 336 12.47 21.54 23.46
CA GLU A 336 12.75 20.16 23.81
C GLU A 336 11.57 19.55 24.57
N LEU A 337 11.35 18.27 24.37
CA LEU A 337 10.31 17.49 25.03
C LEU A 337 10.87 16.11 25.38
N GLU A 338 10.69 15.70 26.61
CA GLU A 338 10.94 14.32 27.03
C GLU A 338 9.72 13.45 26.74
N SER A 339 9.97 12.23 26.26
CA SER A 339 8.91 11.24 26.00
C SER A 339 9.44 9.83 26.23
N ASP A 340 8.66 9.00 26.92
CA ASP A 340 9.00 7.59 27.12
C ASP A 340 8.91 6.80 25.81
N VAL A 341 7.95 7.16 24.96
CA VAL A 341 7.65 6.48 23.69
C VAL A 341 7.47 7.46 22.56
N VAL A 342 8.04 7.13 21.39
CA VAL A 342 7.83 7.89 20.16
C VAL A 342 7.29 6.96 19.06
N ILE A 343 6.14 7.31 18.50
CA ILE A 343 5.48 6.56 17.42
C ILE A 343 5.55 7.38 16.15
N LEU A 344 6.27 6.84 15.16
CA LEU A 344 6.49 7.49 13.88
C LEU A 344 5.38 7.10 12.88
N GLY A 345 4.36 7.94 12.74
CA GLY A 345 3.33 7.88 11.70
C GLY A 345 3.80 8.57 10.41
N THR A 346 5.01 8.26 9.96
CA THR A 346 5.70 8.96 8.86
C THR A 346 5.40 8.41 7.46
N GLY A 347 4.47 7.45 7.38
CA GLY A 347 3.98 6.87 6.14
C GLY A 347 4.86 5.76 5.58
N TYR A 348 4.68 5.49 4.29
CA TYR A 348 5.33 4.38 3.60
C TYR A 348 5.95 4.85 2.29
N ALA A 349 6.98 4.15 1.83
CA ALA A 349 7.65 4.42 0.56
C ALA A 349 7.87 3.10 -0.23
N PRO A 350 7.81 3.14 -1.56
CA PRO A 350 8.22 2.02 -2.37
C PRO A 350 9.72 1.79 -2.23
N SER A 351 10.13 0.52 -2.22
CA SER A 351 11.53 0.11 -2.24
C SER A 351 11.84 -0.74 -3.46
N PHE A 352 13.07 -0.65 -3.97
CA PHE A 352 13.50 -1.56 -5.01
C PHE A 352 13.77 -2.94 -4.39
N PRO A 353 13.14 -4.03 -4.92
CA PRO A 353 13.25 -5.34 -4.29
C PRO A 353 14.64 -5.94 -4.42
N HIS A 354 15.18 -6.44 -3.32
CA HIS A 354 16.51 -7.02 -3.28
C HIS A 354 16.66 -8.22 -4.25
N PHE A 355 15.62 -9.01 -4.43
CA PHE A 355 15.64 -10.17 -5.34
C PHE A 355 15.76 -9.79 -6.82
N LEU A 356 15.55 -8.53 -7.21
CA LEU A 356 15.79 -8.02 -8.56
C LEU A 356 17.16 -7.36 -8.75
N MET A 357 18.03 -7.33 -7.73
CA MET A 357 19.34 -6.66 -7.81
C MET A 357 20.21 -7.18 -8.96
N LYS A 358 20.14 -8.48 -9.25
CA LYS A 358 20.89 -9.08 -10.37
C LYS A 358 20.38 -8.65 -11.76
N MET A 359 19.19 -8.07 -11.81
CA MET A 359 18.59 -7.54 -13.03
C MET A 359 18.78 -6.02 -13.16
N GLN A 360 19.37 -5.33 -12.18
CA GLN A 360 19.44 -3.89 -12.11
C GLN A 360 20.03 -3.24 -13.36
N GLU A 361 21.06 -3.85 -13.96
CA GLU A 361 21.71 -3.34 -15.19
C GLU A 361 20.83 -3.49 -16.44
N ARG A 362 19.85 -4.40 -16.42
CA ARG A 362 18.90 -4.62 -17.51
C ARG A 362 17.69 -3.68 -17.44
N ILE A 363 17.40 -3.12 -16.27
CA ILE A 363 16.27 -2.22 -16.05
C ILE A 363 16.58 -0.84 -16.63
N GLN A 364 15.55 -0.21 -17.20
CA GLN A 364 15.62 1.18 -17.63
C GLN A 364 15.21 2.10 -16.47
N TRP A 365 16.08 3.06 -16.17
CA TRP A 365 15.91 4.01 -15.06
C TRP A 365 15.65 5.42 -15.59
N ASP A 366 14.87 6.20 -14.86
CA ASP A 366 14.72 7.63 -15.12
C ASP A 366 15.86 8.44 -14.49
N SER A 367 15.87 9.76 -14.71
CA SER A 367 16.88 10.68 -14.20
C SER A 367 16.91 10.80 -12.65
N LYS A 368 15.92 10.22 -11.96
CA LYS A 368 15.80 10.19 -10.49
C LYS A 368 16.04 8.80 -9.90
N ASN A 369 16.63 7.90 -10.68
CA ASN A 369 16.87 6.50 -10.32
C ASN A 369 15.58 5.74 -9.93
N ARG A 370 14.46 6.04 -10.59
CA ARG A 370 13.24 5.26 -10.50
C ARG A 370 13.12 4.40 -11.76
N TYR A 371 12.72 3.16 -11.62
CA TYR A 371 12.53 2.25 -12.76
C TYR A 371 11.39 2.73 -13.65
N GLN A 372 11.58 2.62 -14.96
CA GLN A 372 10.55 3.01 -15.92
C GLN A 372 9.53 1.89 -16.10
N ILE A 373 8.24 2.28 -16.18
CA ILE A 373 7.11 1.37 -16.33
C ILE A 373 6.29 1.79 -17.54
N THR A 374 5.86 0.84 -18.35
CA THR A 374 4.97 1.08 -19.49
C THR A 374 3.53 1.34 -19.01
N HIS A 375 2.67 1.88 -19.89
CA HIS A 375 1.27 2.14 -19.58
C HIS A 375 0.49 0.87 -19.11
N ASP A 376 0.87 -0.29 -19.62
CA ASP A 376 0.32 -1.60 -19.26
C ASP A 376 1.07 -2.27 -18.10
N TYR A 377 1.66 -1.48 -17.19
CA TYR A 377 2.30 -1.86 -15.94
C TYR A 377 3.57 -2.71 -16.04
N ARG A 378 4.18 -2.83 -17.22
CA ARG A 378 5.43 -3.60 -17.39
C ARG A 378 6.65 -2.78 -17.01
N LEU A 379 7.55 -3.37 -16.25
CA LEU A 379 8.90 -2.85 -16.03
C LEU A 379 9.64 -2.80 -17.37
N GLN A 380 10.21 -1.64 -17.72
CA GLN A 380 10.98 -1.50 -18.94
C GLN A 380 12.38 -2.10 -18.75
N THR A 381 12.71 -3.08 -19.58
CA THR A 381 14.03 -3.74 -19.63
C THR A 381 14.66 -3.53 -21.00
N LYS A 382 15.97 -3.77 -21.11
CA LYS A 382 16.73 -3.51 -22.34
C LYS A 382 16.61 -4.65 -23.37
N ASP A 383 16.29 -5.87 -22.93
CA ASP A 383 16.52 -7.10 -23.68
C ASP A 383 15.49 -8.23 -23.46
N MET A 384 14.33 -7.94 -22.84
CA MET A 384 13.30 -8.95 -22.54
C MET A 384 11.95 -8.54 -23.15
N GLU A 385 11.84 -8.61 -24.48
CA GLU A 385 10.66 -8.11 -25.19
C GLU A 385 9.38 -8.90 -24.94
N ASN A 386 9.47 -10.23 -24.82
CA ASN A 386 8.32 -11.13 -24.71
C ASN A 386 8.04 -11.60 -23.28
N ASN A 387 9.01 -11.46 -22.36
CA ASN A 387 8.91 -11.88 -20.97
C ASN A 387 8.72 -10.64 -20.08
N HIS A 388 7.55 -10.50 -19.51
CA HIS A 388 7.18 -9.26 -18.82
C HIS A 388 7.34 -9.38 -17.31
N ILE A 389 7.80 -8.31 -16.68
CA ILE A 389 7.73 -8.10 -15.23
C ILE A 389 6.70 -7.01 -14.99
N PHE A 390 5.56 -7.36 -14.43
CA PHE A 390 4.52 -6.41 -14.07
C PHE A 390 4.78 -5.86 -12.67
N ILE A 391 4.55 -4.57 -12.47
CA ILE A 391 4.73 -3.90 -11.18
C ILE A 391 3.37 -3.53 -10.61
N GLN A 392 3.12 -3.93 -9.37
CA GLN A 392 1.90 -3.61 -8.64
C GLN A 392 2.21 -2.78 -7.39
N ASN A 393 1.65 -1.58 -7.30
CA ASN A 393 1.84 -0.62 -6.22
C ASN A 393 3.30 -0.11 -6.07
N GLY A 394 4.03 -0.01 -7.18
CA GLY A 394 5.35 0.61 -7.26
C GLY A 394 5.41 1.71 -8.33
N GLU A 395 4.29 1.98 -9.00
CA GLU A 395 4.19 2.80 -10.21
C GLU A 395 3.65 4.22 -9.98
N LEU A 396 3.58 4.72 -8.74
CA LEU A 396 3.06 6.05 -8.41
C LEU A 396 3.65 7.17 -9.30
N HIS A 397 4.96 7.14 -9.55
CA HIS A 397 5.67 8.16 -10.34
C HIS A 397 5.34 8.13 -11.84
N THR A 398 4.75 7.05 -12.35
CA THR A 398 4.35 6.88 -13.74
C THR A 398 2.84 6.91 -13.95
N HIS A 399 2.06 6.38 -13.01
CA HIS A 399 0.61 6.18 -13.11
C HIS A 399 -0.22 7.11 -12.22
N GLY A 400 0.42 7.91 -11.36
CA GLY A 400 -0.27 8.89 -10.53
C GLY A 400 -0.90 8.33 -9.28
N VAL A 401 -1.78 9.13 -8.67
CA VAL A 401 -2.37 8.90 -7.34
C VAL A 401 -3.16 7.60 -7.22
N GLY A 402 -3.64 7.04 -8.32
CA GLY A 402 -4.37 5.77 -8.35
C GLY A 402 -3.49 4.53 -8.15
N ALA A 403 -2.14 4.65 -8.22
CA ALA A 403 -1.25 3.49 -8.10
C ALA A 403 -1.43 2.69 -6.78
N PRO A 404 -1.51 3.32 -5.59
CA PRO A 404 -1.74 2.62 -4.34
C PRO A 404 -3.22 2.30 -4.07
N ASP A 405 -4.16 2.78 -4.89
CA ASP A 405 -5.59 2.66 -4.63
C ASP A 405 -6.11 1.24 -4.89
N LEU A 406 -6.82 0.67 -3.91
CA LEU A 406 -7.41 -0.68 -4.03
C LEU A 406 -8.48 -0.74 -5.12
N GLY A 407 -9.22 0.34 -5.35
CA GLY A 407 -10.27 0.42 -6.37
C GLY A 407 -9.76 0.25 -7.80
N LEU A 408 -8.47 0.52 -8.05
CA LEU A 408 -7.84 0.27 -9.34
C LEU A 408 -7.16 -1.11 -9.44
N GLY A 409 -7.15 -1.90 -8.36
CA GLY A 409 -6.49 -3.21 -8.34
C GLY A 409 -7.04 -4.17 -9.38
N ALA A 410 -8.34 -4.36 -9.42
CA ALA A 410 -9.00 -5.27 -10.39
C ALA A 410 -8.83 -4.78 -11.85
N HIS A 411 -8.93 -3.47 -12.11
CA HIS A 411 -8.66 -2.90 -13.43
C HIS A 411 -7.22 -3.18 -13.89
N ARG A 412 -6.23 -2.94 -13.02
CA ARG A 412 -4.82 -3.25 -13.30
C ARG A 412 -4.62 -4.72 -13.62
N ASN A 413 -5.22 -5.60 -12.84
CA ASN A 413 -5.17 -7.05 -13.06
C ASN A 413 -5.80 -7.44 -14.39
N ALA A 414 -6.92 -6.81 -14.80
CA ALA A 414 -7.52 -7.01 -16.12
C ALA A 414 -6.54 -6.65 -17.25
N VAL A 415 -5.85 -5.49 -17.14
CA VAL A 415 -4.82 -5.08 -18.11
C VAL A 415 -3.66 -6.09 -18.17
N ILE A 416 -3.19 -6.56 -17.02
CA ILE A 416 -2.10 -7.55 -16.92
C ILE A 416 -2.52 -8.87 -17.57
N ILE A 417 -3.70 -9.39 -17.25
CA ILE A 417 -4.22 -10.66 -17.79
C ILE A 417 -4.39 -10.54 -19.30
N ASN A 418 -5.05 -9.50 -19.81
CA ASN A 418 -5.21 -9.29 -21.24
C ASN A 418 -3.86 -9.26 -21.96
N LYS A 419 -2.82 -8.68 -21.32
CA LYS A 419 -1.48 -8.64 -21.89
C LYS A 419 -0.82 -10.02 -21.94
N ILE A 420 -0.98 -10.85 -20.91
CA ILE A 420 -0.44 -12.22 -20.84
C ILE A 420 -1.11 -13.14 -21.85
N PHE A 421 -2.42 -12.98 -22.05
CA PHE A 421 -3.19 -13.78 -23.01
C PHE A 421 -3.01 -13.30 -24.45
N GLY A 422 -2.67 -12.03 -24.66
CA GLY A 422 -2.61 -11.40 -25.98
C GLY A 422 -3.99 -11.11 -26.57
N GLU A 423 -5.05 -11.21 -25.78
CA GLU A 423 -6.43 -10.93 -26.15
C GLU A 423 -7.22 -10.33 -24.95
N GLU A 424 -8.39 -9.76 -25.21
CA GLU A 424 -9.26 -9.20 -24.17
C GLU A 424 -10.04 -10.30 -23.44
N ILE A 425 -9.54 -10.73 -22.28
CA ILE A 425 -10.25 -11.66 -21.37
C ILE A 425 -11.23 -10.88 -20.48
N TYR A 426 -10.75 -9.75 -19.93
CA TYR A 426 -11.55 -8.84 -19.13
C TYR A 426 -11.68 -7.49 -19.84
N PRO A 427 -12.90 -6.95 -19.99
CA PRO A 427 -13.11 -5.69 -20.70
C PRO A 427 -12.44 -4.54 -19.97
N VAL A 428 -11.73 -3.69 -20.74
CA VAL A 428 -11.09 -2.47 -20.26
C VAL A 428 -11.66 -1.28 -21.02
N TYR A 429 -12.46 -0.45 -20.34
CA TYR A 429 -13.15 0.67 -20.96
C TYR A 429 -12.27 1.91 -21.01
N ALA A 430 -12.33 2.63 -22.14
CA ALA A 430 -11.55 3.86 -22.36
C ALA A 430 -12.12 5.08 -21.61
N LYS A 431 -13.41 5.04 -21.20
CA LYS A 431 -14.09 6.12 -20.48
C LYS A 431 -14.89 5.56 -19.33
N ASN A 432 -14.56 5.97 -18.10
CA ASN A 432 -15.13 5.44 -16.87
C ASN A 432 -15.70 6.53 -15.96
N VAL A 433 -15.29 7.80 -16.13
CA VAL A 433 -15.66 8.91 -15.27
C VAL A 433 -16.23 10.09 -16.07
N PHE A 434 -16.85 11.05 -15.41
CA PHE A 434 -17.46 12.20 -16.08
C PHE A 434 -16.44 13.23 -16.55
N GLN A 435 -15.40 13.47 -15.76
CA GLN A 435 -14.37 14.46 -16.05
C GLN A 435 -13.49 14.06 -17.25
N ASN A 436 -13.06 15.05 -18.02
CA ASN A 436 -11.96 14.93 -18.97
C ASN A 436 -10.74 15.62 -18.37
N PHE A 437 -9.62 14.92 -18.32
CA PHE A 437 -8.37 15.46 -17.76
C PHE A 437 -7.47 16.08 -18.83
N GLY A 438 -7.61 15.67 -20.09
CA GLY A 438 -6.96 16.25 -21.25
C GLY A 438 -7.87 17.19 -22.05
N THR A 439 -7.35 17.75 -23.14
CA THR A 439 -8.15 18.53 -24.09
C THR A 439 -8.99 17.62 -24.97
N GLU A 440 -10.26 17.98 -25.16
CA GLU A 440 -11.12 17.26 -26.12
C GLU A 440 -10.60 17.44 -27.55
N PRO A 441 -10.50 16.36 -28.34
CA PRO A 441 -10.03 16.43 -29.71
C PRO A 441 -10.86 17.37 -30.62
N ALA A 442 -12.15 17.55 -30.24
CA ALA A 442 -13.06 18.46 -30.98
C ALA A 442 -12.81 19.95 -30.68
N TRP A 443 -12.04 20.26 -29.63
CA TRP A 443 -11.75 21.66 -29.28
C TRP A 443 -10.58 22.19 -30.15
N LYS A 444 -10.78 23.35 -30.75
CA LYS A 444 -9.71 23.99 -31.51
C LYS A 444 -8.65 24.51 -30.56
N PRO A 445 -7.36 24.24 -30.80
CA PRO A 445 -6.28 24.85 -30.02
C PRO A 445 -6.38 26.39 -30.06
N ALA A 446 -6.25 27.04 -28.91
CA ALA A 446 -6.12 28.47 -28.85
C ALA A 446 -4.78 28.86 -29.48
N ALA A 447 -4.77 29.92 -30.34
CA ALA A 447 -3.52 30.47 -30.82
C ALA A 447 -2.69 30.96 -29.62
N VAL A 448 -1.47 30.46 -29.48
CA VAL A 448 -0.52 30.96 -28.48
C VAL A 448 -0.23 32.43 -28.88
N ARG A 449 -0.68 33.38 -28.08
CA ARG A 449 -0.40 34.81 -28.24
C ARG A 449 0.90 35.18 -27.54
#